data_63c0a5671fdc89806a029ea6d9ee4ef9
#
_entry.id   63c0a5671fdc89806a029ea6d9ee4ef9
#
_cell.length_a   1.000
_cell.length_b   1.000
_cell.length_c   1.000
_cell.angle_alpha   90.00
_cell.angle_beta   90.00
_cell.angle_gamma   90.00
#
_symmetry.space_group_name_H-M   'P 1'
#
loop_
_entity.id
_entity.type
_entity.pdbx_description
1 polymer ?
#
loop_
_entity_poly.entity_id
_entity_poly.type
_entity_poly.pdbx_seq_one_letter_code
_entity_poly.pdbx_strand_id
1 'polypeptide(L)'
;AAADLDAAIAALKVPAAENLPLVAKGTKNGSAITWKSSDEKLITSTNEKYENKTTGADDPYRGAGIINRPAYGDGDSKPVTLTATASYNGGEKVTKTIEVTVKEKTRIAPDTGYAAVTFESDSNGGEKAWVASTEKNDFFTFKTRNNGQAVLTNDADTGGLRDMFVLRSHEGDKYYLIATDLKVSSMGWSQNQVNGSRKVEVYESTDMMNWTRTNGDGNGGITINTPNAGMTWAPEAYWDDDLNAYVVFFSSRMFTDDTRTTPVKNDKTGNSSYAQVRYAITRDF
;
A
#
# COMPACT_ATOMS: atom_id res chain seq x y z
N ALA A 1 10.34 14.39 -26.98
CA ALA A 1 9.18 14.82 -26.21
C ALA A 1 7.92 14.05 -26.63
N ALA A 2 7.54 14.04 -27.94
CA ALA A 2 6.29 13.39 -28.39
C ALA A 2 6.19 11.90 -28.00
N ALA A 3 7.22 11.08 -28.25
CA ALA A 3 7.20 9.67 -27.92
C ALA A 3 7.11 9.38 -26.42
N ASP A 4 7.67 10.26 -25.57
CA ASP A 4 7.52 10.16 -24.12
C ASP A 4 6.09 10.47 -23.69
N LEU A 5 5.48 11.46 -24.31
CA LEU A 5 4.11 11.88 -24.03
C LEU A 5 3.11 10.79 -24.47
N ASP A 6 3.33 10.18 -25.64
CA ASP A 6 2.51 9.05 -26.12
C ASP A 6 2.58 7.85 -25.17
N ALA A 7 3.79 7.51 -24.72
CA ALA A 7 3.98 6.42 -23.77
C ALA A 7 3.31 6.71 -22.40
N ALA A 8 3.42 7.94 -21.90
CA ALA A 8 2.80 8.34 -20.64
C ALA A 8 1.27 8.29 -20.71
N ILE A 9 0.67 8.78 -21.82
CA ILE A 9 -0.79 8.74 -22.03
C ILE A 9 -1.27 7.30 -22.22
N ALA A 10 -0.53 6.46 -22.98
CA ALA A 10 -0.89 5.05 -23.19
C ALA A 10 -0.85 4.20 -21.90
N ALA A 11 -0.13 4.65 -20.88
CA ALA A 11 -0.08 3.97 -19.58
C ALA A 11 -1.30 4.27 -18.71
N LEU A 12 -2.15 5.26 -19.06
CA LEU A 12 -3.33 5.60 -18.28
C LEU A 12 -4.43 4.56 -18.50
N LYS A 13 -4.94 4.01 -17.42
CA LYS A 13 -6.12 3.14 -17.44
C LYS A 13 -7.38 4.01 -17.43
N VAL A 14 -8.10 4.05 -18.56
CA VAL A 14 -9.31 4.86 -18.73
C VAL A 14 -10.45 3.94 -19.16
N PRO A 15 -11.66 4.05 -18.54
CA PRO A 15 -12.07 4.96 -17.45
C PRO A 15 -11.34 4.64 -16.15
N ALA A 16 -11.08 5.69 -15.33
CA ALA A 16 -10.26 5.58 -14.14
C ALA A 16 -11.07 5.03 -12.96
N ALA A 17 -10.64 3.89 -12.43
CA ALA A 17 -11.14 3.29 -11.18
C ALA A 17 -10.05 3.21 -10.11
N GLU A 18 -8.81 3.51 -10.47
CA GLU A 18 -7.60 3.49 -9.63
C GLU A 18 -6.77 4.74 -9.94
N ASN A 19 -5.83 5.06 -9.05
CA ASN A 19 -4.91 6.19 -9.28
C ASN A 19 -4.17 6.05 -10.62
N LEU A 20 -3.97 7.18 -11.29
CA LEU A 20 -3.33 7.23 -12.60
C LEU A 20 -1.82 7.51 -12.47
N PRO A 21 -0.96 6.84 -13.24
CA PRO A 21 0.48 7.06 -13.23
C PRO A 21 0.83 8.37 -14.00
N LEU A 22 0.56 9.54 -13.41
CA LEU A 22 0.93 10.82 -14.00
C LEU A 22 2.42 11.09 -13.78
N VAL A 23 3.26 10.47 -14.60
CA VAL A 23 4.72 10.54 -14.46
C VAL A 23 5.26 11.93 -14.81
N ALA A 24 6.25 12.41 -14.03
CA ALA A 24 6.94 13.68 -14.28
C ALA A 24 8.10 13.55 -15.28
N LYS A 25 8.50 12.32 -15.64
CA LYS A 25 9.60 12.06 -16.57
C LYS A 25 9.22 10.93 -17.54
N GLY A 26 9.44 11.17 -18.81
CA GLY A 26 9.20 10.21 -19.86
C GLY A 26 10.19 9.04 -19.86
N THR A 27 9.71 7.86 -20.23
CA THR A 27 10.48 6.60 -20.20
C THR A 27 11.25 6.30 -21.48
N LYS A 28 10.96 6.99 -22.59
CA LYS A 28 11.61 6.76 -23.88
C LYS A 28 12.86 7.61 -24.07
N ASN A 29 12.76 8.93 -23.82
CA ASN A 29 13.84 9.88 -24.03
C ASN A 29 14.15 10.71 -22.79
N GLY A 30 13.43 10.52 -21.69
CA GLY A 30 13.64 11.24 -20.43
C GLY A 30 13.12 12.67 -20.44
N SER A 31 12.15 13.03 -21.29
CA SER A 31 11.54 14.35 -21.34
C SER A 31 10.87 14.69 -20.01
N ALA A 32 10.96 15.95 -19.57
CA ALA A 32 10.14 16.43 -18.46
C ALA A 32 8.69 16.51 -18.89
N ILE A 33 7.77 15.97 -18.09
CA ILE A 33 6.33 15.98 -18.34
C ILE A 33 5.62 16.69 -17.20
N THR A 34 4.73 17.60 -17.56
CA THR A 34 3.84 18.29 -16.63
C THR A 34 2.40 17.98 -16.98
N TRP A 35 1.55 17.88 -15.97
CA TRP A 35 0.14 17.57 -16.11
C TRP A 35 -0.71 18.72 -15.58
N LYS A 36 -1.90 18.89 -16.13
CA LYS A 36 -2.93 19.78 -15.65
C LYS A 36 -4.29 19.10 -15.76
N SER A 37 -5.03 19.07 -14.67
CA SER A 37 -6.41 18.59 -14.62
C SER A 37 -7.40 19.74 -14.81
N SER A 38 -8.52 19.48 -15.48
CA SER A 38 -9.64 20.42 -15.52
C SER A 38 -10.47 20.38 -14.25
N ASP A 39 -10.33 19.31 -13.44
CA ASP A 39 -10.97 19.16 -12.15
C ASP A 39 -10.01 18.46 -11.15
N GLU A 40 -9.29 19.28 -10.39
CA GLU A 40 -8.33 18.82 -9.36
C GLU A 40 -9.00 18.11 -8.18
N LYS A 41 -10.32 18.25 -8.00
CA LYS A 41 -11.05 17.53 -6.96
C LYS A 41 -11.29 16.07 -7.35
N LEU A 42 -11.45 15.78 -8.64
CA LEU A 42 -11.63 14.43 -9.16
C LEU A 42 -10.31 13.75 -9.51
N ILE A 43 -9.38 14.47 -10.13
CA ILE A 43 -8.05 13.96 -10.52
C ILE A 43 -7.00 15.02 -10.19
N THR A 44 -6.11 14.72 -9.26
CA THR A 44 -5.00 15.62 -8.94
C THR A 44 -3.95 15.58 -10.03
N SER A 45 -3.37 16.73 -10.38
CA SER A 45 -2.32 16.81 -11.42
C SER A 45 -0.99 17.31 -10.92
N THR A 46 -0.92 17.83 -9.70
CA THR A 46 0.30 18.34 -9.07
C THR A 46 0.60 17.60 -7.79
N ASN A 47 1.88 17.53 -7.40
CA ASN A 47 2.29 17.07 -6.09
C ASN A 47 2.14 18.21 -5.09
N GLU A 48 1.34 18.01 -4.06
CA GLU A 48 1.19 18.94 -2.95
C GLU A 48 1.90 18.40 -1.72
N LYS A 49 2.58 19.30 -0.99
CA LYS A 49 3.08 18.98 0.34
C LYS A 49 1.91 19.01 1.32
N TYR A 50 1.88 18.00 2.17
CA TYR A 50 0.98 17.97 3.32
C TYR A 50 1.78 18.37 4.56
N GLU A 51 1.27 19.35 5.31
CA GLU A 51 1.78 19.72 6.61
C GLU A 51 0.93 19.03 7.70
N ASN A 52 1.54 18.19 8.50
CA ASN A 52 0.86 17.60 9.63
C ASN A 52 0.57 18.66 10.69
N LYS A 53 -0.69 19.02 10.84
CA LYS A 53 -1.13 20.07 11.77
C LYS A 53 -0.87 19.75 13.23
N THR A 54 -0.69 18.49 13.59
CA THR A 54 -0.43 18.06 14.96
C THR A 54 1.05 18.11 15.30
N THR A 55 1.91 17.72 14.38
CA THR A 55 3.36 17.64 14.61
C THR A 55 4.13 18.82 14.03
N GLY A 56 3.53 19.59 13.12
CA GLY A 56 4.19 20.64 12.33
C GLY A 56 5.25 20.11 11.38
N ALA A 57 5.33 18.78 11.20
CA ALA A 57 6.29 18.17 10.29
C ALA A 57 5.72 18.15 8.85
N ASP A 58 6.59 18.28 7.86
CA ASP A 58 6.23 18.01 6.47
C ASP A 58 5.94 16.51 6.31
N ASP A 59 4.68 16.18 6.09
CA ASP A 59 4.26 14.83 5.73
C ASP A 59 4.33 14.63 4.20
N PRO A 60 4.25 13.37 3.74
CA PRO A 60 4.49 13.05 2.34
C PRO A 60 3.57 13.79 1.39
N TYR A 61 4.02 13.88 0.15
CA TYR A 61 3.34 14.56 -0.93
C TYR A 61 1.99 13.91 -1.25
N ARG A 62 1.00 14.72 -1.50
CA ARG A 62 -0.14 14.31 -2.31
C ARG A 62 0.36 14.18 -3.75
N GLY A 63 0.39 12.97 -4.27
CA GLY A 63 0.89 12.70 -5.61
C GLY A 63 -0.02 13.25 -6.70
N ALA A 64 0.51 13.44 -7.89
CA ALA A 64 -0.29 13.61 -9.09
C ALA A 64 -0.95 12.28 -9.48
N GLY A 65 -2.17 12.34 -10.04
CA GLY A 65 -2.92 11.18 -10.49
C GLY A 65 -3.79 10.51 -9.43
N ILE A 66 -3.98 11.13 -8.27
CA ILE A 66 -4.91 10.64 -7.27
C ILE A 66 -6.33 10.83 -7.78
N ILE A 67 -7.11 9.77 -7.72
CA ILE A 67 -8.49 9.74 -8.15
C ILE A 67 -9.42 9.80 -6.94
N ASN A 68 -10.29 10.81 -6.90
CA ASN A 68 -11.39 10.90 -5.93
C ASN A 68 -12.67 10.44 -6.62
N ARG A 69 -13.05 9.19 -6.39
CA ARG A 69 -14.21 8.56 -7.04
C ARG A 69 -15.52 9.11 -6.49
N PRO A 70 -16.54 9.37 -7.34
CA PRO A 70 -17.89 9.64 -6.88
C PRO A 70 -18.40 8.55 -5.94
N ALA A 71 -19.27 8.90 -5.00
CA ALA A 71 -19.86 7.94 -4.09
C ALA A 71 -20.68 6.87 -4.84
N TYR A 72 -20.78 5.69 -4.24
CA TYR A 72 -21.63 4.63 -4.79
C TYR A 72 -23.08 5.10 -4.95
N GLY A 73 -23.63 4.98 -6.14
CA GLY A 73 -24.99 5.41 -6.51
C GLY A 73 -25.06 6.80 -7.13
N ASP A 74 -23.98 7.58 -7.14
CA ASP A 74 -23.96 8.91 -7.79
C ASP A 74 -23.67 8.82 -9.30
N GLY A 75 -23.21 7.66 -9.76
CA GLY A 75 -22.79 7.43 -11.15
C GLY A 75 -21.35 7.92 -11.42
N ASP A 76 -20.83 7.52 -12.56
CA ASP A 76 -19.51 7.94 -13.04
C ASP A 76 -19.44 9.47 -13.20
N SER A 77 -18.25 10.05 -13.03
CA SER A 77 -18.05 11.48 -13.23
C SER A 77 -18.32 11.92 -14.66
N LYS A 78 -18.53 13.21 -14.86
CA LYS A 78 -18.33 13.81 -16.18
C LYS A 78 -16.87 13.66 -16.59
N PRO A 79 -16.54 13.66 -17.90
CA PRO A 79 -15.16 13.60 -18.35
C PRO A 79 -14.33 14.76 -17.78
N VAL A 80 -13.16 14.40 -17.27
CA VAL A 80 -12.11 15.34 -16.82
C VAL A 80 -11.04 15.42 -17.91
N THR A 81 -10.73 16.60 -18.38
CA THR A 81 -9.66 16.81 -19.36
C THR A 81 -8.30 16.85 -18.64
N LEU A 82 -7.43 15.89 -18.90
CA LEU A 82 -6.03 15.96 -18.53
C LEU A 82 -5.22 16.52 -19.69
N THR A 83 -4.44 17.58 -19.43
CA THR A 83 -3.49 18.18 -20.38
C THR A 83 -2.08 17.81 -19.97
N ALA A 84 -1.38 17.09 -20.82
CA ALA A 84 0.02 16.71 -20.61
C ALA A 84 0.93 17.50 -21.54
N THR A 85 2.00 18.08 -21.00
CA THR A 85 3.00 18.85 -21.76
C THR A 85 4.39 18.28 -21.50
N ALA A 86 5.06 17.85 -22.57
CA ALA A 86 6.42 17.32 -22.50
C ALA A 86 7.43 18.26 -23.17
N SER A 87 8.63 18.40 -22.56
CA SER A 87 9.77 19.09 -23.13
C SER A 87 11.05 18.29 -22.93
N TYR A 88 11.96 18.32 -23.92
CA TYR A 88 13.25 17.64 -23.85
C TYR A 88 14.37 18.67 -23.90
N ASN A 89 15.24 18.69 -22.88
CA ASN A 89 16.38 19.64 -22.77
C ASN A 89 16.01 21.12 -23.02
N GLY A 90 14.83 21.55 -22.57
CA GLY A 90 14.37 22.92 -22.76
C GLY A 90 13.94 23.27 -24.19
N GLY A 91 13.87 22.28 -25.09
CA GLY A 91 13.41 22.45 -26.46
C GLY A 91 11.90 22.65 -26.61
N GLU A 92 11.40 22.51 -27.83
CA GLU A 92 9.99 22.70 -28.17
C GLU A 92 9.07 21.83 -27.29
N LYS A 93 7.99 22.44 -26.81
CA LYS A 93 6.98 21.81 -25.98
C LYS A 93 5.95 21.10 -26.88
N VAL A 94 5.65 19.85 -26.56
CA VAL A 94 4.56 19.09 -27.15
C VAL A 94 3.45 18.93 -26.11
N THR A 95 2.21 19.26 -26.49
CA THR A 95 1.06 19.16 -25.60
C THR A 95 0.01 18.24 -26.19
N LYS A 96 -0.58 17.38 -25.38
CA LYS A 96 -1.70 16.52 -25.71
C LYS A 96 -2.74 16.53 -24.61
N THR A 97 -3.99 16.27 -24.97
CA THR A 97 -5.11 16.15 -24.02
C THR A 97 -5.71 14.74 -24.10
N ILE A 98 -6.27 14.31 -22.97
CA ILE A 98 -7.04 13.07 -22.87
C ILE A 98 -8.25 13.33 -21.96
N GLU A 99 -9.41 12.80 -22.36
CA GLU A 99 -10.59 12.80 -21.53
C GLU A 99 -10.62 11.55 -20.65
N VAL A 100 -10.80 11.75 -19.36
CA VAL A 100 -10.86 10.69 -18.34
C VAL A 100 -12.17 10.75 -17.60
N THR A 101 -12.95 9.69 -17.67
CA THR A 101 -14.12 9.50 -16.81
C THR A 101 -13.66 8.78 -15.53
N VAL A 102 -13.98 9.31 -14.36
CA VAL A 102 -13.73 8.66 -13.07
C VAL A 102 -14.94 7.81 -12.72
N LYS A 103 -14.71 6.52 -12.50
CA LYS A 103 -15.75 5.56 -12.13
C LYS A 103 -16.27 5.84 -10.72
N GLU A 104 -17.59 5.67 -10.50
CA GLU A 104 -18.13 5.70 -9.15
C GLU A 104 -17.52 4.61 -8.27
N LYS A 105 -17.55 4.79 -6.95
CA LYS A 105 -17.11 3.78 -5.98
C LYS A 105 -17.95 2.52 -6.15
N THR A 106 -17.29 1.37 -6.18
CA THR A 106 -17.97 0.08 -6.10
C THR A 106 -18.18 -0.28 -4.63
N ARG A 107 -19.11 -1.18 -4.39
CA ARG A 107 -19.38 -1.66 -3.04
C ARG A 107 -19.41 -3.17 -3.06
N ILE A 108 -18.52 -3.80 -2.33
CA ILE A 108 -18.67 -5.21 -2.00
C ILE A 108 -19.90 -5.38 -1.10
N ALA A 109 -20.50 -6.57 -1.18
CA ALA A 109 -21.73 -6.86 -0.42
C ALA A 109 -21.58 -6.46 1.07
N PRO A 110 -22.64 -6.01 1.74
CA PRO A 110 -22.62 -5.72 3.16
C PRO A 110 -22.15 -6.92 3.97
N ASP A 111 -21.41 -6.65 5.04
CA ASP A 111 -20.96 -7.69 5.95
C ASP A 111 -22.16 -8.29 6.69
N THR A 112 -22.23 -9.62 6.71
CA THR A 112 -23.30 -10.37 7.36
C THR A 112 -22.82 -11.15 8.58
N GLY A 113 -21.55 -11.05 8.93
CA GLY A 113 -20.93 -11.75 10.04
C GLY A 113 -19.53 -11.23 10.30
N TYR A 114 -18.73 -12.04 10.93
CA TYR A 114 -17.35 -11.73 11.28
C TYR A 114 -16.40 -12.66 10.54
N ALA A 115 -15.23 -12.16 10.19
CA ALA A 115 -14.11 -12.94 9.68
C ALA A 115 -12.88 -12.72 10.57
N ALA A 116 -12.06 -13.75 10.70
CA ALA A 116 -10.75 -13.69 11.33
C ALA A 116 -9.72 -14.29 10.39
N VAL A 117 -8.60 -13.62 10.25
CA VAL A 117 -7.42 -14.13 9.55
C VAL A 117 -6.33 -14.35 10.59
N THR A 118 -5.76 -15.53 10.62
CA THR A 118 -4.82 -15.96 11.65
C THR A 118 -3.63 -16.69 11.04
N PHE A 119 -2.53 -16.76 11.79
CA PHE A 119 -1.47 -17.76 11.59
C PHE A 119 -1.43 -18.68 12.80
N GLU A 120 -0.80 -19.87 12.68
CA GLU A 120 -0.87 -20.87 13.74
C GLU A 120 0.36 -20.87 14.65
N SER A 121 1.58 -20.96 14.09
CA SER A 121 2.78 -21.11 14.90
C SER A 121 4.07 -20.80 14.15
N ASP A 122 5.20 -20.81 14.88
CA ASP A 122 6.57 -20.65 14.35
C ASP A 122 7.09 -21.91 13.65
N SER A 123 6.38 -23.03 13.75
CA SER A 123 6.84 -24.34 13.29
C SER A 123 5.86 -24.98 12.33
N ASN A 124 6.31 -26.02 11.63
CA ASN A 124 5.48 -26.86 10.76
C ASN A 124 4.74 -26.11 9.66
N GLY A 125 5.27 -24.97 9.20
CA GLY A 125 4.63 -24.17 8.18
C GLY A 125 3.38 -23.45 8.66
N GLY A 126 3.27 -23.17 9.95
CA GLY A 126 2.18 -22.42 10.56
C GLY A 126 2.20 -20.90 10.30
N GLU A 127 3.25 -20.37 9.63
CA GLU A 127 3.38 -18.97 9.23
C GLU A 127 2.74 -18.73 7.86
N LYS A 128 1.45 -18.99 7.77
CA LYS A 128 0.56 -18.84 6.62
C LYS A 128 -0.73 -18.17 7.08
N ALA A 129 -1.62 -17.83 6.16
CA ALA A 129 -2.92 -17.27 6.52
C ALA A 129 -4.03 -18.33 6.47
N TRP A 130 -4.76 -18.45 7.56
CA TRP A 130 -6.01 -19.20 7.67
C TRP A 130 -7.17 -18.24 7.87
N VAL A 131 -8.33 -18.59 7.35
CA VAL A 131 -9.55 -17.82 7.53
C VAL A 131 -10.58 -18.64 8.29
N ALA A 132 -11.18 -17.99 9.27
CA ALA A 132 -12.40 -18.44 9.90
C ALA A 132 -13.47 -17.36 9.77
N SER A 133 -14.72 -17.73 9.63
CA SER A 133 -15.83 -16.78 9.64
C SER A 133 -17.07 -17.34 10.30
N THR A 134 -17.95 -16.44 10.71
CA THR A 134 -19.26 -16.80 11.25
C THR A 134 -20.27 -16.95 10.11
N GLU A 135 -21.33 -17.73 10.32
CA GLU A 135 -22.43 -17.87 9.35
C GLU A 135 -23.51 -16.80 9.54
N LYS A 136 -23.47 -16.10 10.65
CA LYS A 136 -24.40 -15.06 11.06
C LYS A 136 -23.64 -13.95 11.78
N ASN A 137 -24.32 -12.89 12.11
CA ASN A 137 -23.80 -11.85 12.99
C ASN A 137 -23.72 -12.35 14.46
N ASP A 138 -22.92 -13.42 14.66
CA ASP A 138 -22.70 -14.05 15.96
C ASP A 138 -21.18 -14.27 16.15
N PHE A 139 -20.57 -13.40 16.90
CA PHE A 139 -19.11 -13.39 17.14
C PHE A 139 -18.57 -14.67 17.80
N PHE A 140 -19.40 -15.51 18.39
CA PHE A 140 -18.94 -16.68 19.15
C PHE A 140 -18.94 -17.98 18.32
N THR A 141 -19.38 -17.95 17.06
CA THR A 141 -19.56 -19.17 16.24
C THR A 141 -18.68 -19.20 15.00
N PHE A 142 -17.37 -19.00 15.17
CA PHE A 142 -16.42 -19.10 14.06
C PHE A 142 -16.28 -20.54 13.56
N LYS A 143 -16.24 -20.69 12.25
CA LYS A 143 -15.90 -21.92 11.55
C LYS A 143 -14.71 -21.68 10.63
N THR A 144 -13.74 -22.58 10.65
CA THR A 144 -12.63 -22.54 9.70
C THR A 144 -13.14 -22.68 8.28
N ARG A 145 -12.51 -21.96 7.36
CA ARG A 145 -12.80 -22.00 5.92
C ARG A 145 -11.74 -22.84 5.19
N ASN A 146 -11.89 -22.98 3.89
CA ASN A 146 -10.98 -23.74 3.04
C ASN A 146 -10.70 -25.18 3.57
N ASN A 147 -11.71 -25.84 4.14
CA ASN A 147 -11.56 -27.16 4.74
C ASN A 147 -10.43 -27.24 5.79
N GLY A 148 -10.19 -26.15 6.52
CA GLY A 148 -9.13 -26.05 7.52
C GLY A 148 -7.71 -25.90 6.94
N GLN A 149 -7.60 -25.69 5.64
CA GLN A 149 -6.31 -25.42 4.99
C GLN A 149 -6.03 -23.92 4.92
N ALA A 150 -4.76 -23.55 4.87
CA ALA A 150 -4.37 -22.16 4.65
C ALA A 150 -4.96 -21.62 3.31
N VAL A 151 -5.42 -20.39 3.32
CA VAL A 151 -5.92 -19.69 2.12
C VAL A 151 -4.80 -18.94 1.40
N LEU A 152 -3.69 -18.65 2.10
CA LEU A 152 -2.57 -17.91 1.56
C LEU A 152 -1.26 -18.42 2.14
N THR A 153 -0.28 -18.60 1.28
CA THR A 153 1.11 -18.93 1.63
C THR A 153 2.01 -17.91 0.96
N ASN A 154 2.99 -17.37 1.69
CA ASN A 154 4.02 -16.54 1.09
C ASN A 154 5.01 -17.40 0.31
N ASP A 155 5.16 -17.14 -0.97
CA ASP A 155 6.05 -17.82 -1.90
C ASP A 155 7.32 -17.01 -2.24
N ALA A 156 7.50 -15.88 -1.57
CA ALA A 156 8.60 -14.94 -1.77
C ALA A 156 9.26 -14.52 -0.45
N ASP A 157 10.30 -13.72 -0.52
CA ASP A 157 11.02 -13.11 0.60
C ASP A 157 11.39 -14.12 1.70
N THR A 158 10.91 -13.98 2.95
CA THR A 158 11.20 -14.97 4.01
C THR A 158 10.40 -16.25 3.88
N GLY A 159 9.31 -16.23 3.14
CA GLY A 159 8.38 -17.37 3.00
C GLY A 159 7.43 -17.56 4.18
N GLY A 160 7.30 -16.57 5.07
CA GLY A 160 6.37 -16.59 6.19
C GLY A 160 5.43 -15.39 6.19
N LEU A 161 4.24 -15.58 6.73
CA LEU A 161 3.23 -14.54 6.97
C LEU A 161 2.83 -14.56 8.44
N ARG A 162 2.96 -13.40 9.10
CA ARG A 162 2.59 -13.23 10.50
C ARG A 162 1.82 -11.93 10.69
N ASP A 163 1.17 -11.80 11.83
CA ASP A 163 0.53 -10.57 12.30
C ASP A 163 -0.36 -9.93 11.20
N MET A 164 -1.21 -10.76 10.55
CA MET A 164 -2.03 -10.30 9.45
C MET A 164 -3.06 -9.29 9.92
N PHE A 165 -3.12 -8.15 9.24
CA PHE A 165 -4.16 -7.14 9.38
C PHE A 165 -4.98 -7.09 8.10
N VAL A 166 -6.30 -7.19 8.23
CA VAL A 166 -7.23 -7.11 7.09
C VAL A 166 -8.05 -5.84 7.20
N LEU A 167 -8.09 -5.08 6.13
CA LEU A 167 -8.94 -3.89 6.02
C LEU A 167 -9.72 -3.90 4.71
N ARG A 168 -10.90 -3.30 4.73
CA ARG A 168 -11.65 -2.99 3.52
C ARG A 168 -10.97 -1.81 2.81
N SER A 169 -10.85 -1.86 1.49
CA SER A 169 -10.39 -0.70 0.72
C SER A 169 -11.26 0.53 0.98
N HIS A 170 -10.66 1.72 0.92
CA HIS A 170 -11.43 2.97 1.01
C HIS A 170 -12.53 3.05 -0.04
N GLU A 171 -12.26 2.52 -1.24
CA GLU A 171 -13.22 2.45 -2.34
C GLU A 171 -14.36 1.45 -2.08
N GLY A 172 -14.21 0.52 -1.14
CA GLY A 172 -15.21 -0.48 -0.78
C GLY A 172 -15.35 -1.63 -1.77
N ASP A 173 -14.40 -1.81 -2.68
CA ASP A 173 -14.45 -2.78 -3.78
C ASP A 173 -13.65 -4.05 -3.52
N LYS A 174 -12.77 -4.04 -2.51
CA LYS A 174 -11.91 -5.18 -2.13
C LYS A 174 -11.47 -5.10 -0.68
N TYR A 175 -10.79 -6.12 -0.24
CA TYR A 175 -10.05 -6.17 1.01
C TYR A 175 -8.55 -6.19 0.73
N TYR A 176 -7.77 -5.57 1.61
CA TYR A 176 -6.33 -5.74 1.68
C TYR A 176 -5.98 -6.59 2.89
N LEU A 177 -4.99 -7.46 2.73
CA LEU A 177 -4.31 -8.15 3.81
C LEU A 177 -2.87 -7.65 3.83
N ILE A 178 -2.47 -7.09 4.97
CA ILE A 178 -1.09 -6.64 5.21
C ILE A 178 -0.50 -7.56 6.26
N ALA A 179 0.72 -8.05 6.06
CA ALA A 179 1.35 -9.00 6.96
C ALA A 179 2.83 -8.71 7.16
N THR A 180 3.33 -9.15 8.31
CA THR A 180 4.77 -9.24 8.57
C THR A 180 5.39 -10.31 7.67
N ASP A 181 6.42 -9.95 6.93
CA ASP A 181 7.29 -10.87 6.21
C ASP A 181 8.30 -11.49 7.20
N LEU A 182 7.91 -12.57 7.83
CA LEU A 182 8.73 -13.25 8.84
C LEU A 182 8.47 -14.76 8.83
N LYS A 183 9.57 -15.50 8.67
CA LYS A 183 9.66 -16.92 8.95
C LYS A 183 10.68 -17.14 10.06
N VAL A 184 10.20 -17.39 11.27
CA VAL A 184 11.06 -17.48 12.47
C VAL A 184 12.12 -18.56 12.31
N SER A 185 11.78 -19.70 11.71
CA SER A 185 12.71 -20.81 11.50
C SER A 185 13.89 -20.48 10.56
N SER A 186 13.83 -19.36 9.81
CA SER A 186 14.91 -18.98 8.90
C SER A 186 16.18 -18.52 9.63
N MET A 187 16.03 -17.68 10.67
CA MET A 187 17.15 -17.08 11.41
C MET A 187 16.94 -17.06 12.92
N GLY A 188 15.78 -17.48 13.42
CA GLY A 188 15.40 -17.34 14.83
C GLY A 188 15.04 -15.92 15.24
N TRP A 189 14.39 -15.76 16.37
CA TRP A 189 13.85 -14.49 16.86
C TRP A 189 14.87 -13.37 16.98
N SER A 190 16.02 -13.64 17.56
CA SER A 190 17.04 -12.61 17.82
C SER A 190 17.61 -12.04 16.53
N GLN A 191 17.91 -12.88 15.55
CA GLN A 191 18.49 -12.44 14.27
C GLN A 191 17.46 -11.72 13.41
N ASN A 192 16.20 -12.15 13.45
CA ASN A 192 15.13 -11.48 12.73
C ASN A 192 14.83 -10.06 13.26
N GLN A 193 15.21 -9.73 14.49
CA GLN A 193 15.12 -8.36 15.03
C GLN A 193 16.27 -7.44 14.56
N VAL A 194 17.35 -8.00 14.03
CA VAL A 194 18.53 -7.24 13.58
C VAL A 194 18.65 -7.26 12.06
N ASN A 195 18.47 -8.43 11.48
CA ASN A 195 18.65 -8.68 10.06
C ASN A 195 17.34 -9.16 9.38
N GLY A 196 16.20 -8.88 9.98
CA GLY A 196 14.89 -9.25 9.46
C GLY A 196 14.49 -8.46 8.21
N SER A 197 13.36 -8.82 7.67
CA SER A 197 12.78 -8.15 6.51
C SER A 197 12.38 -6.71 6.85
N ARG A 198 12.58 -5.82 5.87
CA ARG A 198 12.14 -4.42 5.90
C ARG A 198 10.90 -4.21 5.01
N LYS A 199 10.33 -5.32 4.58
CA LYS A 199 9.14 -5.36 3.74
C LYS A 199 7.89 -5.66 4.58
N VAL A 200 6.76 -5.34 4.02
CA VAL A 200 5.45 -5.89 4.39
C VAL A 200 4.90 -6.66 3.20
N GLU A 201 4.25 -7.75 3.46
CA GLU A 201 3.50 -8.49 2.46
C GLU A 201 2.12 -7.88 2.32
N VAL A 202 1.70 -7.62 1.09
CA VAL A 202 0.38 -7.05 0.81
C VAL A 202 -0.34 -7.86 -0.26
N TYR A 203 -1.57 -8.21 0.03
CA TYR A 203 -2.44 -8.94 -0.88
C TYR A 203 -3.82 -8.28 -0.95
N GLU A 204 -4.52 -8.48 -2.06
CA GLU A 204 -5.89 -8.02 -2.25
C GLU A 204 -6.83 -9.18 -2.55
N SER A 205 -8.10 -9.04 -2.16
CA SER A 205 -9.15 -10.03 -2.37
C SER A 205 -10.52 -9.37 -2.38
N THR A 206 -11.48 -9.95 -3.10
CA THR A 206 -12.89 -9.55 -3.05
C THR A 206 -13.73 -10.47 -2.15
N ASP A 207 -13.16 -11.58 -1.67
CA ASP A 207 -13.89 -12.64 -0.94
C ASP A 207 -13.17 -13.16 0.31
N MET A 208 -11.97 -12.62 0.64
CA MET A 208 -11.07 -13.05 1.72
C MET A 208 -10.58 -14.51 1.60
N MET A 209 -10.88 -15.19 0.50
CA MET A 209 -10.49 -16.60 0.27
C MET A 209 -9.43 -16.70 -0.83
N ASN A 210 -9.60 -15.91 -1.88
CA ASN A 210 -8.69 -15.86 -3.02
C ASN A 210 -7.90 -14.56 -2.95
N TRP A 211 -6.61 -14.66 -2.66
CA TRP A 211 -5.72 -13.53 -2.46
C TRP A 211 -4.73 -13.41 -3.61
N THR A 212 -4.56 -12.21 -4.11
CA THR A 212 -3.57 -11.87 -5.12
C THR A 212 -2.59 -10.87 -4.52
N ARG A 213 -1.28 -11.12 -4.67
CA ARG A 213 -0.24 -10.18 -4.23
C ARG A 213 -0.39 -8.86 -4.97
N THR A 214 -0.34 -7.76 -4.25
CA THR A 214 -0.25 -6.44 -4.86
C THR A 214 1.14 -6.22 -5.46
N ASN A 215 1.28 -5.15 -6.21
CA ASN A 215 2.52 -4.84 -6.89
C ASN A 215 3.61 -4.46 -5.86
N GLY A 216 4.48 -5.41 -5.54
CA GLY A 216 5.62 -5.20 -4.66
C GLY A 216 6.89 -4.81 -5.44
N ASP A 217 8.05 -4.98 -4.78
CA ASP A 217 9.38 -4.74 -5.39
C ASP A 217 9.75 -5.86 -6.39
N GLY A 218 8.84 -6.20 -7.27
CA GLY A 218 9.00 -7.25 -8.28
C GLY A 218 8.45 -8.61 -7.83
N ASN A 219 9.15 -9.38 -7.02
CA ASN A 219 8.78 -10.73 -6.61
C ASN A 219 8.58 -10.84 -5.10
N GLY A 220 7.76 -10.01 -4.49
CA GLY A 220 7.56 -10.11 -3.05
C GLY A 220 6.87 -8.90 -2.45
N GLY A 221 7.09 -8.70 -1.16
CA GLY A 221 6.52 -7.60 -0.40
C GLY A 221 7.10 -6.22 -0.75
N ILE A 222 6.48 -5.21 -0.20
CA ILE A 222 6.84 -3.81 -0.41
C ILE A 222 7.83 -3.35 0.66
N THR A 223 8.97 -2.81 0.24
CA THR A 223 9.95 -2.22 1.17
C THR A 223 9.43 -0.87 1.67
N ILE A 224 9.09 -0.80 2.96
CA ILE A 224 8.54 0.41 3.59
C ILE A 224 9.43 0.98 4.68
N ASN A 225 10.54 0.32 4.99
CA ASN A 225 11.43 0.70 6.08
C ASN A 225 12.83 1.11 5.59
N THR A 226 13.54 1.86 6.41
CA THR A 226 14.86 2.42 6.07
C THR A 226 15.98 1.37 6.20
N PRO A 227 17.15 1.56 5.54
CA PRO A 227 18.25 0.59 5.57
C PRO A 227 18.78 0.27 6.98
N ASN A 228 18.71 1.22 7.90
CA ASN A 228 19.11 1.06 9.29
C ASN A 228 18.03 0.45 10.21
N ALA A 229 16.95 -0.07 9.64
CA ALA A 229 15.95 -0.83 10.39
C ALA A 229 16.31 -2.32 10.43
N GLY A 230 16.11 -2.95 11.58
CA GLY A 230 16.37 -4.37 11.76
C GLY A 230 15.17 -5.26 11.42
N MET A 231 13.98 -4.71 11.42
CA MET A 231 12.74 -5.46 11.17
C MET A 231 11.59 -4.50 10.83
N THR A 232 10.50 -5.05 10.26
CA THR A 232 9.21 -4.37 10.03
C THR A 232 8.11 -5.34 10.43
N TRP A 233 7.56 -5.18 11.64
CA TRP A 233 6.65 -6.16 12.23
C TRP A 233 5.30 -5.58 12.60
N ALA A 234 4.28 -6.47 12.60
CA ALA A 234 2.92 -6.19 12.97
C ALA A 234 2.36 -4.94 12.28
N PRO A 235 2.34 -4.92 10.93
CA PRO A 235 1.79 -3.78 10.21
C PRO A 235 0.28 -3.72 10.38
N GLU A 236 -0.21 -2.51 10.59
CA GLU A 236 -1.63 -2.18 10.51
C GLU A 236 -1.80 -0.95 9.64
N ALA A 237 -3.01 -0.71 9.12
CA ALA A 237 -3.27 0.45 8.29
C ALA A 237 -4.67 1.01 8.50
N TYR A 238 -4.83 2.29 8.25
CA TYR A 238 -6.13 2.94 8.13
C TYR A 238 -6.09 3.97 7.01
N TRP A 239 -7.26 4.28 6.48
CA TRP A 239 -7.41 5.38 5.54
C TRP A 239 -7.52 6.71 6.29
N ASP A 240 -6.74 7.68 5.87
CA ASP A 240 -6.76 9.05 6.39
C ASP A 240 -7.35 9.99 5.33
N ASP A 241 -8.51 10.57 5.63
CA ASP A 241 -9.23 11.43 4.69
C ASP A 241 -8.49 12.75 4.43
N ASP A 242 -7.73 13.25 5.41
CA ASP A 242 -6.96 14.48 5.24
C ASP A 242 -5.76 14.26 4.31
N LEU A 243 -5.11 13.10 4.42
CA LEU A 243 -4.00 12.69 3.54
C LEU A 243 -4.49 12.15 2.20
N ASN A 244 -5.75 11.72 2.12
CA ASN A 244 -6.28 10.95 1.01
C ASN A 244 -5.37 9.74 0.70
N ALA A 245 -5.02 8.99 1.73
CA ALA A 245 -4.05 7.90 1.67
C ALA A 245 -4.21 6.93 2.84
N TYR A 246 -3.69 5.72 2.69
CA TYR A 246 -3.50 4.80 3.81
C TYR A 246 -2.26 5.19 4.60
N VAL A 247 -2.39 5.23 5.91
CA VAL A 247 -1.27 5.30 6.84
C VAL A 247 -1.02 3.89 7.35
N VAL A 248 0.14 3.36 7.04
CA VAL A 248 0.61 2.04 7.47
C VAL A 248 1.57 2.24 8.62
N PHE A 249 1.25 1.75 9.81
CA PHE A 249 2.13 1.84 10.97
C PHE A 249 2.59 0.44 11.39
N PHE A 250 3.80 0.35 11.90
CA PHE A 250 4.47 -0.90 12.18
C PHE A 250 5.54 -0.75 13.26
N SER A 251 5.92 -1.86 13.85
CA SER A 251 6.98 -1.91 14.85
C SER A 251 8.35 -2.13 14.18
N SER A 252 9.37 -1.40 14.59
CA SER A 252 10.72 -1.54 14.08
C SER A 252 11.78 -1.34 15.14
N ARG A 253 12.78 -2.23 15.18
CA ARG A 253 14.02 -2.01 15.91
C ARG A 253 14.97 -1.21 15.05
N MET A 254 15.45 -0.07 15.56
CA MET A 254 16.28 0.85 14.80
C MET A 254 17.73 0.79 15.23
N PHE A 255 18.63 1.08 14.29
CA PHE A 255 20.07 1.18 14.49
C PHE A 255 20.56 2.56 14.06
N THR A 256 21.75 2.96 14.55
CA THR A 256 22.34 4.26 14.25
C THR A 256 22.71 4.42 12.78
N ASP A 257 22.97 3.31 12.11
CA ASP A 257 23.35 3.25 10.70
C ASP A 257 22.91 1.92 10.06
N ASP A 258 23.11 1.78 8.77
CA ASP A 258 22.73 0.61 7.96
C ASP A 258 23.59 -0.63 8.20
N THR A 259 24.71 -0.53 8.94
CA THR A 259 25.47 -1.71 9.38
C THR A 259 24.74 -2.50 10.45
N ARG A 260 23.78 -1.86 11.14
CA ARG A 260 22.93 -2.45 12.18
C ARG A 260 23.71 -3.09 13.33
N THR A 261 24.87 -2.50 13.67
CA THR A 261 25.72 -2.97 14.77
C THR A 261 25.38 -2.27 16.08
N THR A 262 25.00 -0.99 16.04
CA THR A 262 24.69 -0.18 17.23
C THR A 262 23.21 0.16 17.29
N PRO A 263 22.42 -0.48 18.18
CA PRO A 263 20.99 -0.20 18.29
C PRO A 263 20.74 1.20 18.85
N VAL A 264 19.71 1.85 18.35
CA VAL A 264 19.16 3.07 18.97
C VAL A 264 18.60 2.71 20.34
N LYS A 265 18.95 3.49 21.34
CA LYS A 265 18.47 3.29 22.72
C LYS A 265 17.23 4.12 22.98
N ASN A 266 16.40 3.61 23.85
CA ASN A 266 15.29 4.40 24.38
C ASN A 266 15.84 5.54 25.26
N ASP A 267 15.48 6.78 24.98
CA ASP A 267 16.03 7.97 25.65
C ASP A 267 15.71 8.02 27.14
N LYS A 268 14.58 7.41 27.55
CA LYS A 268 14.13 7.41 28.96
C LYS A 268 14.72 6.28 29.79
N THR A 269 14.90 5.10 29.16
CA THR A 269 15.28 3.88 29.89
C THR A 269 16.69 3.40 29.58
N GLY A 270 17.31 3.91 28.49
CA GLY A 270 18.57 3.41 27.97
C GLY A 270 18.48 2.01 27.33
N ASN A 271 17.28 1.42 27.25
CA ASN A 271 17.06 0.09 26.70
C ASN A 271 17.38 0.06 25.21
N SER A 272 18.28 -0.82 24.78
CA SER A 272 18.69 -1.02 23.39
C SER A 272 17.85 -2.07 22.63
N SER A 273 16.95 -2.73 23.32
CA SER A 273 16.08 -3.78 22.73
C SER A 273 14.67 -3.31 22.44
N TYR A 274 14.36 -2.01 22.61
CA TYR A 274 13.02 -1.51 22.36
C TYR A 274 12.75 -1.34 20.87
N ALA A 275 11.51 -1.51 20.48
CA ALA A 275 11.01 -1.20 19.16
C ALA A 275 10.30 0.15 19.15
N GLN A 276 10.38 0.85 18.06
CA GLN A 276 9.68 2.09 17.78
C GLN A 276 8.47 1.81 16.88
N VAL A 277 7.38 2.51 17.10
CA VAL A 277 6.31 2.59 16.10
C VAL A 277 6.76 3.57 15.02
N ARG A 278 6.71 3.11 13.78
CA ARG A 278 7.01 3.90 12.58
C ARG A 278 5.82 3.85 11.66
N TYR A 279 5.77 4.73 10.67
CA TYR A 279 4.74 4.72 9.66
C TYR A 279 5.28 4.96 8.26
N ALA A 280 4.50 4.52 7.28
CA ALA A 280 4.64 4.83 5.87
C ALA A 280 3.27 5.24 5.32
N ILE A 281 3.25 5.86 4.17
CA ILE A 281 2.01 6.30 3.53
C ILE A 281 1.96 5.78 2.12
N THR A 282 0.81 5.27 1.72
CA THR A 282 0.53 4.84 0.35
C THR A 282 -0.89 5.21 -0.05
N ARG A 283 -1.16 5.33 -1.34
CA ARG A 283 -2.49 5.60 -1.89
C ARG A 283 -3.13 4.37 -2.50
N ASP A 284 -2.28 3.45 -2.87
CA ASP A 284 -2.61 2.20 -3.55
C ASP A 284 -1.55 1.17 -3.15
N PHE A 285 -1.76 0.24 -2.41
CA PHE A 285 -0.76 -0.74 -1.99
C PHE A 285 0.01 -1.42 -3.15
#